data_8ea72f07ec805b6f6db5bbf285758fb2
#
_entry.id   8ea72f07ec805b6f6db5bbf285758fb2
#
_cell.length_a   1.000
_cell.length_b   1.000
_cell.length_c   1.000
_cell.angle_alpha   90.00
_cell.angle_beta   90.00
_cell.angle_gamma   90.00
#
_symmetry.space_group_name_H-M   'P 1'
#
loop_
_entity.id
_entity.type
_entity.pdbx_description
1 polymer ?
#
loop_
_entity_poly.entity_id
_entity_poly.type
_entity_poly.pdbx_seq_one_letter_code
_entity_poly.pdbx_strand_id
1 'polypeptide(L)'
;MLVNAAGVSPSQVPIEAILKVDLYGTAVLLEEVGRVIAPGGVGVTILNQSCWRMPALMAEQGEKPATTPTEELLSLDFLQPENIRDTLHAYQMAKRCNEKRVTAQAVEWGKRGARLNDIAPGIIVTPL
;
A
#
# COMPACT_ATOMS: atom_id res chain seq x y z
N MET A 1 0.18 0.81 -19.09
CA MET A 1 -0.50 0.01 -18.05
C MET A 1 0.48 -0.31 -16.92
N LEU A 2 0.06 -0.19 -15.68
CA LEU A 2 0.80 -0.64 -14.48
C LEU A 2 0.07 -1.81 -13.85
N VAL A 3 0.80 -2.90 -13.53
CA VAL A 3 0.32 -3.96 -12.62
C VAL A 3 1.34 -4.06 -11.49
N ASN A 4 1.00 -3.53 -10.32
CA ASN A 4 1.84 -3.62 -9.13
C ASN A 4 1.47 -4.87 -8.33
N ALA A 5 2.15 -5.97 -8.61
CA ALA A 5 2.08 -7.22 -7.89
C ALA A 5 3.38 -7.50 -7.10
N ALA A 6 4.27 -6.51 -6.99
CA ALA A 6 5.49 -6.62 -6.20
C ALA A 6 5.16 -6.63 -4.70
N GLY A 7 5.89 -7.43 -3.96
CA GLY A 7 5.74 -7.53 -2.51
C GLY A 7 6.59 -8.64 -1.92
N VAL A 8 6.65 -8.66 -0.60
CA VAL A 8 7.35 -9.67 0.17
C VAL A 8 6.41 -10.35 1.18
N SER A 9 6.68 -11.60 1.50
CA SER A 9 5.85 -12.37 2.40
C SER A 9 6.22 -12.13 3.87
N PRO A 10 5.23 -11.99 4.77
CA PRO A 10 5.48 -11.87 6.20
C PRO A 10 6.15 -13.10 6.82
N SER A 11 6.15 -14.25 6.13
CA SER A 11 6.85 -15.47 6.57
C SER A 11 8.33 -15.49 6.18
N GLN A 12 8.81 -14.59 5.34
CA GLN A 12 10.14 -14.66 4.73
C GLN A 12 11.08 -13.53 5.13
N VAL A 13 10.54 -12.38 5.55
CA VAL A 13 11.33 -11.18 5.79
C VAL A 13 10.93 -10.45 7.08
N PRO A 14 11.83 -9.62 7.66
CA PRO A 14 11.53 -8.85 8.86
C PRO A 14 10.57 -7.69 8.58
N ILE A 15 9.99 -7.13 9.65
CA ILE A 15 9.03 -6.02 9.64
C ILE A 15 9.52 -4.84 8.78
N GLU A 16 10.76 -4.44 8.95
CA GLU A 16 11.35 -3.30 8.23
C GLU A 16 11.32 -3.52 6.71
N ALA A 17 11.66 -4.71 6.25
CA ALA A 17 11.63 -5.04 4.82
C ALA A 17 10.20 -5.03 4.27
N ILE A 18 9.22 -5.51 5.03
CA ILE A 18 7.80 -5.46 4.65
C ILE A 18 7.35 -4.01 4.46
N LEU A 19 7.59 -3.15 5.44
CA LEU A 19 7.19 -1.74 5.37
C LEU A 19 7.89 -1.02 4.22
N LYS A 20 9.17 -1.31 4.01
CA LYS A 20 9.97 -0.67 2.97
C LYS A 20 9.56 -1.10 1.56
N VAL A 21 9.33 -2.39 1.35
CA VAL A 21 8.96 -2.93 0.02
C VAL A 21 7.47 -2.77 -0.23
N ASP A 22 6.62 -3.29 0.67
CA ASP A 22 5.19 -3.39 0.40
C ASP A 22 4.47 -2.05 0.56
N LEU A 23 4.91 -1.16 1.45
CA LEU A 23 4.28 0.13 1.64
C LEU A 23 5.03 1.25 0.92
N TYR A 24 6.26 1.54 1.32
CA TYR A 24 7.02 2.66 0.76
C TYR A 24 7.28 2.49 -0.74
N GLY A 25 7.74 1.31 -1.16
CA GLY A 25 7.97 1.00 -2.57
C GLY A 25 6.71 1.14 -3.42
N THR A 26 5.56 0.70 -2.90
CA THR A 26 4.27 0.91 -3.58
C THR A 26 3.92 2.39 -3.69
N ALA A 27 4.09 3.18 -2.63
CA ALA A 27 3.80 4.62 -2.65
C ALA A 27 4.66 5.36 -3.69
N VAL A 28 5.97 5.10 -3.71
CA VAL A 28 6.89 5.66 -4.72
C VAL A 28 6.46 5.28 -6.13
N LEU A 29 6.16 4.00 -6.36
CA LEU A 29 5.75 3.51 -7.67
C LEU A 29 4.49 4.21 -8.18
N LEU A 30 3.48 4.37 -7.34
CA LEU A 30 2.21 5.01 -7.72
C LEU A 30 2.41 6.48 -8.07
N GLU A 31 3.26 7.20 -7.33
CA GLU A 31 3.58 8.60 -7.62
C GLU A 31 4.38 8.75 -8.91
N GLU A 32 5.46 7.99 -9.06
CA GLU A 32 6.33 8.11 -10.24
C GLU A 32 5.62 7.72 -11.54
N VAL A 33 4.87 6.62 -11.52
CA VAL A 33 4.07 6.23 -12.68
C VAL A 33 2.94 7.24 -12.91
N GLY A 34 2.31 7.75 -11.85
CA GLY A 34 1.28 8.78 -11.95
C GLY A 34 1.75 10.06 -12.64
N ARG A 35 3.04 10.43 -12.48
CA ARG A 35 3.62 11.61 -13.15
C ARG A 35 3.77 11.43 -14.67
N VAL A 36 3.89 10.21 -15.15
CA VAL A 36 4.21 9.91 -16.57
C VAL A 36 3.12 9.13 -17.30
N ILE A 37 2.10 8.66 -16.59
CA ILE A 37 1.03 7.86 -17.20
C ILE A 37 0.32 8.66 -18.31
N ALA A 38 0.13 8.04 -19.45
CA ALA A 38 -0.60 8.65 -20.58
C ALA A 38 -2.11 8.70 -20.32
N PRO A 39 -2.84 9.65 -20.91
CA PRO A 39 -4.30 9.64 -20.93
C PRO A 39 -4.84 8.29 -21.43
N GLY A 40 -5.89 7.78 -20.78
CA GLY A 40 -6.41 6.43 -21.04
C GLY A 40 -5.61 5.31 -20.36
N GLY A 41 -4.50 5.63 -19.70
CA GLY A 41 -3.69 4.66 -18.97
C GLY A 41 -4.45 4.03 -17.79
N VAL A 42 -4.04 2.82 -17.43
CA VAL A 42 -4.65 2.08 -16.33
C VAL A 42 -3.58 1.51 -15.40
N GLY A 43 -3.88 1.50 -14.11
CA GLY A 43 -3.07 0.87 -13.08
C GLY A 43 -3.92 -0.02 -12.17
N VAL A 44 -3.30 -1.09 -11.66
CA VAL A 44 -3.87 -1.93 -10.61
C VAL A 44 -2.79 -2.28 -9.59
N THR A 45 -3.14 -2.20 -8.31
CA THR A 45 -2.29 -2.59 -7.19
C THR A 45 -2.90 -3.80 -6.49
N ILE A 46 -2.07 -4.80 -6.20
CA ILE A 46 -2.53 -5.98 -5.46
C ILE A 46 -2.43 -5.71 -3.95
N LEU A 47 -3.58 -5.64 -3.32
CA LEU A 47 -3.75 -5.60 -1.87
C LEU A 47 -3.86 -7.02 -1.29
N ASN A 48 -4.56 -7.17 -0.17
CA ASN A 48 -4.89 -8.46 0.42
C ASN A 48 -6.09 -8.31 1.36
N GLN A 49 -7.01 -9.27 1.37
CA GLN A 49 -8.17 -9.26 2.27
C GLN A 49 -7.79 -9.28 3.76
N SER A 50 -6.60 -9.76 4.13
CA SER A 50 -6.17 -9.79 5.54
C SER A 50 -6.08 -8.41 6.17
N CYS A 51 -5.87 -7.35 5.38
CA CYS A 51 -5.85 -5.98 5.90
C CYS A 51 -7.21 -5.51 6.44
N TRP A 52 -8.31 -6.16 6.03
CA TRP A 52 -9.66 -5.88 6.53
C TRP A 52 -10.03 -6.68 7.78
N ARG A 53 -9.20 -7.67 8.14
CA ARG A 53 -9.40 -8.51 9.34
C ARG A 53 -8.77 -7.91 10.59
N MET A 54 -7.90 -6.92 10.45
CA MET A 54 -7.39 -6.17 11.58
C MET A 54 -8.44 -5.17 12.08
N PRO A 55 -8.39 -4.72 13.34
CA PRO A 55 -9.22 -3.63 13.80
C PRO A 55 -9.13 -2.42 12.86
N ALA A 56 -10.24 -1.72 12.69
CA ALA A 56 -10.23 -0.50 11.90
C ALA A 56 -9.19 0.48 12.47
N LEU A 57 -8.40 1.10 11.59
CA LEU A 57 -7.56 2.22 11.98
C LEU A 57 -8.46 3.30 12.60
N MET A 58 -8.01 3.91 13.68
CA MET A 58 -8.71 5.09 14.21
C MET A 58 -8.81 6.15 13.12
N ALA A 59 -9.85 6.97 13.14
CA ALA A 59 -10.13 7.95 12.07
C ALA A 59 -8.89 8.80 11.73
N GLU A 60 -8.18 9.26 12.75
CA GLU A 60 -6.95 10.04 12.58
C GLU A 60 -5.80 9.24 11.92
N GLN A 61 -5.72 7.95 12.15
CA GLN A 61 -4.72 7.06 11.52
C GLN A 61 -5.13 6.70 10.09
N GLY A 62 -6.44 6.68 9.82
CA GLY A 62 -6.98 6.27 8.52
C GLY A 62 -6.65 7.23 7.38
N GLU A 63 -6.56 8.53 7.67
CA GLU A 63 -6.27 9.56 6.65
C GLU A 63 -4.78 9.82 6.45
N LYS A 64 -3.96 9.64 7.49
CA LYS A 64 -2.51 9.90 7.43
C LYS A 64 -1.80 9.20 6.27
N PRO A 65 -2.03 7.91 5.99
CA PRO A 65 -1.38 7.26 4.85
C PRO A 65 -1.72 7.88 3.49
N ALA A 66 -2.90 8.48 3.34
CA ALA A 66 -3.33 9.12 2.11
C ALA A 66 -2.67 10.49 1.89
N THR A 67 -2.40 11.22 2.98
CA THR A 67 -2.01 12.65 2.95
C THR A 67 -0.54 12.89 3.28
N THR A 68 0.13 11.95 3.96
CA THR A 68 1.56 12.09 4.31
C THR A 68 2.42 11.99 3.05
N PRO A 69 3.40 12.90 2.86
CA PRO A 69 4.38 12.80 1.78
C PRO A 69 5.07 11.43 1.80
N THR A 70 5.38 10.89 0.62
CA THR A 70 5.92 9.53 0.49
C THR A 70 7.22 9.36 1.27
N GLU A 71 8.11 10.33 1.24
CA GLU A 71 9.39 10.34 1.98
C GLU A 71 9.22 10.31 3.50
N GLU A 72 8.07 10.77 4.02
CA GLU A 72 7.76 10.78 5.45
C GLU A 72 6.87 9.59 5.87
N LEU A 73 6.41 8.78 4.94
CA LEU A 73 5.40 7.75 5.18
C LEU A 73 5.82 6.75 6.26
N LEU A 74 7.08 6.32 6.25
CA LEU A 74 7.61 5.37 7.25
C LEU A 74 7.90 6.02 8.61
N SER A 75 7.80 7.35 8.75
CA SER A 75 7.93 8.04 10.04
C SER A 75 6.62 8.10 10.83
N LEU A 76 5.51 7.64 10.26
CA LEU A 76 4.23 7.60 10.96
C LEU A 76 4.33 6.76 12.24
N ASP A 77 3.82 7.30 13.33
CA ASP A 77 3.94 6.74 14.67
C ASP A 77 3.46 5.28 14.75
N PHE A 78 2.30 4.98 14.17
CA PHE A 78 1.73 3.64 14.20
C PHE A 78 2.47 2.61 13.30
N LEU A 79 3.46 3.05 12.52
CA LEU A 79 4.36 2.19 11.72
C LEU A 79 5.72 1.97 12.41
N GLN A 80 5.94 2.56 13.59
CA GLN A 80 7.18 2.36 14.33
C GLN A 80 7.25 0.93 14.90
N PRO A 81 8.44 0.35 15.05
CA PRO A 81 8.62 -1.05 15.50
C PRO A 81 7.90 -1.36 16.80
N GLU A 82 7.86 -0.43 17.76
CA GLU A 82 7.18 -0.57 19.05
C GLU A 82 5.67 -0.70 18.93
N ASN A 83 5.07 -0.24 17.84
CA ASN A 83 3.64 -0.25 17.57
C ASN A 83 3.21 -1.41 16.66
N ILE A 84 4.17 -2.19 16.15
CA ILE A 84 3.92 -3.34 15.27
C ILE A 84 4.22 -4.64 16.01
N ARG A 85 3.20 -5.49 16.17
CA ARG A 85 3.27 -6.72 16.96
C ARG A 85 4.17 -7.80 16.35
N ASP A 86 4.05 -8.01 15.04
CA ASP A 86 4.70 -9.07 14.29
C ASP A 86 4.73 -8.76 12.78
N THR A 87 5.35 -9.64 12.00
CA THR A 87 5.46 -9.48 10.55
C THR A 87 4.11 -9.53 9.83
N LEU A 88 3.16 -10.32 10.31
CA LEU A 88 1.81 -10.36 9.74
C LEU A 88 1.08 -9.04 9.97
N HIS A 89 1.20 -8.46 11.16
CA HIS A 89 0.65 -7.14 11.46
C HIS A 89 1.29 -6.06 10.58
N ALA A 90 2.61 -6.08 10.40
CA ALA A 90 3.30 -5.17 9.47
C ALA A 90 2.75 -5.27 8.05
N TYR A 91 2.57 -6.50 7.56
CA TYR A 91 2.01 -6.75 6.23
C TYR A 91 0.57 -6.23 6.11
N GLN A 92 -0.28 -6.51 7.08
CA GLN A 92 -1.66 -6.02 7.11
C GLN A 92 -1.71 -4.49 7.13
N MET A 93 -0.86 -3.85 7.95
CA MET A 93 -0.73 -2.39 8.00
C MET A 93 -0.25 -1.81 6.67
N ALA A 94 0.78 -2.40 6.05
CA ALA A 94 1.27 -1.97 4.75
C ALA A 94 0.16 -2.02 3.69
N LYS A 95 -0.57 -3.13 3.60
CA LYS A 95 -1.67 -3.29 2.64
C LYS A 95 -2.85 -2.34 2.94
N ARG A 96 -3.14 -2.09 4.21
CA ARG A 96 -4.17 -1.12 4.60
C ARG A 96 -3.79 0.32 4.25
N CYS A 97 -2.55 0.70 4.47
CA CYS A 97 -2.03 2.00 4.05
C CYS A 97 -2.02 2.15 2.52
N ASN A 98 -1.69 1.07 1.80
CA ASN A 98 -1.72 1.07 0.33
C ASN A 98 -3.12 1.33 -0.22
N GLU A 99 -4.18 0.80 0.39
CA GLU A 99 -5.56 1.10 0.00
C GLU A 99 -5.82 2.62 0.06
N LYS A 100 -5.37 3.27 1.12
CA LYS A 100 -5.50 4.73 1.26
C LYS A 100 -4.66 5.50 0.23
N ARG A 101 -3.44 5.01 -0.04
CA ARG A 101 -2.56 5.59 -1.08
C ARG A 101 -3.16 5.44 -2.48
N VAL A 102 -3.72 4.28 -2.82
CA VAL A 102 -4.41 4.06 -4.10
C VAL A 102 -5.58 5.02 -4.24
N THR A 103 -6.41 5.18 -3.21
CA THR A 103 -7.54 6.10 -3.23
C THR A 103 -7.09 7.55 -3.49
N ALA A 104 -6.05 8.02 -2.80
CA ALA A 104 -5.52 9.37 -3.00
C ALA A 104 -4.89 9.54 -4.39
N GLN A 105 -4.07 8.58 -4.81
CA GLN A 105 -3.40 8.62 -6.11
C GLN A 105 -4.36 8.47 -7.29
N ALA A 106 -5.49 7.78 -7.12
CA ALA A 106 -6.52 7.67 -8.16
C ALA A 106 -7.06 9.04 -8.59
N VAL A 107 -7.13 10.00 -7.67
CA VAL A 107 -7.50 11.39 -7.98
C VAL A 107 -6.44 12.05 -8.87
N GLU A 108 -5.17 11.90 -8.54
CA GLU A 108 -4.06 12.48 -9.31
C GLU A 108 -3.94 11.84 -10.71
N TRP A 109 -4.08 10.53 -10.79
CA TRP A 109 -4.14 9.81 -12.06
C TRP A 109 -5.33 10.25 -12.90
N GLY A 110 -6.50 10.49 -12.27
CA GLY A 110 -7.71 10.95 -12.91
C GLY A 110 -7.54 12.32 -13.57
N LYS A 111 -6.78 13.23 -12.97
CA LYS A 111 -6.45 14.55 -13.55
C LYS A 111 -5.70 14.42 -14.89
N ARG A 112 -5.00 13.30 -15.10
CA ARG A 112 -4.30 12.97 -16.35
C ARG A 112 -5.14 12.12 -17.31
N GLY A 113 -6.40 11.85 -16.99
CA GLY A 113 -7.26 10.98 -17.78
C GLY A 113 -6.92 9.50 -17.67
N ALA A 114 -6.23 9.09 -16.60
CA ALA A 114 -5.89 7.70 -16.32
C ALA A 114 -6.70 7.16 -15.14
N ARG A 115 -6.67 5.84 -14.94
CA ARG A 115 -7.41 5.16 -13.86
C ARG A 115 -6.47 4.31 -13.03
N LEU A 116 -6.61 4.38 -11.72
CA LEU A 116 -5.91 3.54 -10.76
C LEU A 116 -6.94 2.82 -9.88
N ASN A 117 -6.77 1.51 -9.72
CA ASN A 117 -7.61 0.68 -8.88
C ASN A 117 -6.74 -0.27 -8.05
N ASP A 118 -7.37 -0.97 -7.12
CA ASP A 118 -6.77 -2.08 -6.41
C ASP A 118 -7.64 -3.34 -6.45
N ILE A 119 -7.01 -4.46 -6.13
CA ILE A 119 -7.67 -5.76 -5.96
C ILE A 119 -7.18 -6.33 -4.64
N ALA A 120 -8.13 -6.75 -3.80
CA ALA A 120 -7.84 -7.39 -2.51
C ALA A 120 -8.12 -8.91 -2.59
N PRO A 121 -7.16 -9.72 -3.04
CA PRO A 121 -7.34 -11.17 -3.11
C PRO A 121 -7.55 -11.78 -1.74
N GLY A 122 -8.29 -12.91 -1.72
CA GLY A 122 -8.42 -13.76 -0.55
C GLY A 122 -7.16 -14.59 -0.29
N ILE A 123 -7.33 -15.65 0.49
CA ILE A 123 -6.26 -16.60 0.76
C ILE A 123 -5.99 -17.41 -0.51
N ILE A 124 -4.75 -17.34 -0.99
CA ILE A 124 -4.27 -18.13 -2.11
C ILE A 124 -3.29 -19.15 -1.54
N VAL A 125 -3.61 -20.43 -1.70
CA VAL A 125 -2.73 -21.52 -1.26
C VAL A 125 -1.61 -21.67 -2.29
N THR A 126 -0.39 -21.45 -1.83
CA THR A 126 0.83 -21.60 -2.65
C THR A 126 1.83 -22.50 -1.92
N PRO A 127 2.84 -23.06 -2.63
CA PRO A 127 3.92 -23.82 -1.99
C PRO A 127 4.88 -23.00 -1.15
N LEU A 128 4.63 -21.71 -0.94
CA LEU A 128 5.48 -20.80 -0.16
C LEU A 128 5.39 -21.07 1.34
#